data_c2a0d2d8694469298e3cf61dd1414c27
#
_entry.id   c2a0d2d8694469298e3cf61dd1414c27
#
_cell.length_a   1.000
_cell.length_b   1.000
_cell.length_c   1.000
_cell.angle_alpha   90.00
_cell.angle_beta   90.00
_cell.angle_gamma   90.00
#
_symmetry.space_group_name_H-M   'P 1'
#
loop_
_entity.id
_entity.type
_entity.pdbx_description
1 polymer ?
#
loop_
_entity_poly.entity_id
_entity_poly.type
_entity_poly.pdbx_seq_one_letter_code
_entity_poly.pdbx_strand_id
1 'polypeptide(L)'
;MASLKIDPRSRYWYACITLPNGRQTQVSTKLRIKEVSREKALLYADTLEKAYRARRAENQFRRLMNDAWITISGAPLPSSSPETFFTSWLARRKNEVSPSSHLRYGTIVRDFLAFLATRVQDDLSTVSPSDIRQFRDHQANRMSAVSANMSVKVVRNAFKSAVREHLVAENPAAKEFIDPIKRRNENQRRRAFSVPELQSLLTAAENTEWKGLILAGLYLGQRLGDIARLRWSHIDLEHAEVSILTEKTGRTQIIPIAAPLLRFITEELPVPDDPVAPLFPRAHENVQRLKPVGSLSRQFHELLVRAGLVAPEEPHAKEEGSKRRTVHALSFHSLRHTTTSILKNAGVNSAIVMDVIGHQSTAISTHYTTIDSDAKRRAIERMPDILSPSHEGSGK
;
A
#
# COMPACT_ATOMS: atom_id res chain seq x y z
N MET A 1 10.66 17.81 -37.17
CA MET A 1 9.28 18.34 -37.27
C MET A 1 8.34 17.34 -36.66
N ALA A 2 7.46 17.81 -35.78
CA ALA A 2 6.44 16.97 -35.19
C ALA A 2 5.42 16.53 -36.24
N SER A 3 4.79 15.40 -36.04
CA SER A 3 3.65 14.95 -36.85
C SER A 3 2.43 14.76 -35.94
N LEU A 4 1.24 14.78 -36.56
CA LEU A 4 -0.01 14.55 -35.85
C LEU A 4 -0.57 13.18 -36.16
N LYS A 5 -1.11 12.52 -35.13
CA LYS A 5 -1.84 11.26 -35.24
C LYS A 5 -3.22 11.41 -34.61
N ILE A 6 -4.20 10.75 -35.18
CA ILE A 6 -5.53 10.58 -34.62
C ILE A 6 -5.62 9.17 -34.06
N ASP A 7 -5.98 9.04 -32.80
CA ASP A 7 -6.37 7.76 -32.21
C ASP A 7 -7.90 7.63 -32.33
N PRO A 8 -8.44 6.61 -32.99
CA PRO A 8 -9.89 6.41 -33.16
C PRO A 8 -10.68 6.41 -31.84
N ARG A 9 -10.01 6.09 -30.72
CA ARG A 9 -10.59 6.04 -29.37
C ARG A 9 -10.52 7.37 -28.64
N SER A 10 -9.92 8.43 -29.25
CA SER A 10 -9.68 9.72 -28.61
C SER A 10 -10.36 10.87 -29.34
N ARG A 11 -10.83 11.84 -28.57
CA ARG A 11 -11.38 13.10 -29.10
C ARG A 11 -10.30 14.16 -29.36
N TYR A 12 -9.02 13.84 -29.09
CA TYR A 12 -7.92 14.79 -29.11
C TYR A 12 -6.89 14.45 -30.18
N TRP A 13 -6.21 15.47 -30.70
CA TRP A 13 -5.01 15.32 -31.50
C TRP A 13 -3.86 14.78 -30.70
N TYR A 14 -3.04 13.90 -31.27
CA TYR A 14 -1.78 13.43 -30.69
C TYR A 14 -0.60 13.94 -31.51
N ALA A 15 0.37 14.57 -30.82
CA ALA A 15 1.65 14.93 -31.38
C ALA A 15 2.61 13.74 -31.29
N CYS A 16 3.18 13.34 -32.43
CA CYS A 16 4.32 12.43 -32.47
C CYS A 16 5.58 13.29 -32.43
N ILE A 17 6.31 13.22 -31.33
CA ILE A 17 7.49 14.05 -31.05
C ILE A 17 8.73 13.19 -30.86
N THR A 18 9.89 13.72 -31.22
CA THR A 18 11.19 13.10 -30.95
C THR A 18 11.78 13.67 -29.66
N LEU A 19 11.99 12.82 -28.66
CA LEU A 19 12.59 13.21 -27.39
C LEU A 19 14.11 13.51 -27.57
N PRO A 20 14.75 14.22 -26.60
CA PRO A 20 16.19 14.51 -26.65
C PRO A 20 17.09 13.28 -26.73
N ASN A 21 16.61 12.11 -26.31
CA ASN A 21 17.30 10.82 -26.38
C ASN A 21 17.09 10.06 -27.70
N GLY A 22 16.49 10.70 -28.70
CA GLY A 22 16.22 10.13 -30.03
C GLY A 22 14.97 9.23 -30.11
N ARG A 23 14.33 8.91 -28.99
CA ARG A 23 13.09 8.09 -29.00
C ARG A 23 11.89 8.91 -29.43
N GLN A 24 11.04 8.32 -30.27
CA GLN A 24 9.75 8.90 -30.61
C GLN A 24 8.70 8.53 -29.57
N THR A 25 7.85 9.49 -29.20
CA THR A 25 6.73 9.28 -28.30
C THR A 25 5.50 10.01 -28.82
N GLN A 26 4.31 9.56 -28.39
CA GLN A 26 3.04 10.19 -28.72
C GLN A 26 2.50 10.90 -27.46
N VAL A 27 2.22 12.17 -27.59
CA VAL A 27 1.71 13.03 -26.52
C VAL A 27 0.36 13.60 -26.93
N SER A 28 -0.65 13.50 -26.07
CA SER A 28 -1.94 14.15 -26.32
C SER A 28 -1.78 15.67 -26.29
N THR A 29 -2.18 16.32 -27.34
CA THR A 29 -2.19 17.79 -27.41
C THR A 29 -3.28 18.43 -26.55
N LYS A 30 -4.28 17.63 -26.09
CA LYS A 30 -5.50 18.09 -25.43
C LYS A 30 -6.38 19.01 -26.30
N LEU A 31 -6.04 19.20 -27.56
CA LEU A 31 -6.83 19.96 -28.55
C LEU A 31 -7.86 19.01 -29.16
N ARG A 32 -9.14 19.39 -29.10
CA ARG A 32 -10.22 18.54 -29.64
C ARG A 32 -10.24 18.60 -31.16
N ILE A 33 -10.32 17.44 -31.80
CA ILE A 33 -10.28 17.30 -33.25
C ILE A 33 -11.38 18.09 -33.93
N LYS A 34 -12.57 18.22 -33.32
CA LYS A 34 -13.72 18.98 -33.88
C LYS A 34 -13.65 20.47 -33.65
N GLU A 35 -12.80 20.97 -32.74
CA GLU A 35 -12.76 22.39 -32.33
C GLU A 35 -11.52 23.12 -32.85
N VAL A 36 -10.46 22.38 -33.19
CA VAL A 36 -9.18 22.94 -33.60
C VAL A 36 -8.76 22.39 -34.95
N SER A 37 -8.45 23.27 -35.90
CA SER A 37 -7.97 22.89 -37.22
C SER A 37 -6.65 22.08 -37.12
N ARG A 38 -6.40 21.23 -38.10
CA ARG A 38 -5.17 20.43 -38.20
C ARG A 38 -3.91 21.30 -38.21
N GLU A 39 -3.95 22.46 -38.89
CA GLU A 39 -2.82 23.38 -38.96
C GLU A 39 -2.46 23.98 -37.60
N LYS A 40 -3.46 24.44 -36.83
CA LYS A 40 -3.25 24.92 -35.46
C LYS A 40 -2.74 23.82 -34.52
N ALA A 41 -3.26 22.60 -34.67
CA ALA A 41 -2.81 21.46 -33.91
C ALA A 41 -1.36 21.06 -34.24
N LEU A 42 -0.96 21.18 -35.52
CA LEU A 42 0.41 20.92 -35.97
C LEU A 42 1.38 21.97 -35.45
N LEU A 43 1.00 23.27 -35.51
CA LEU A 43 1.80 24.33 -34.91
C LEU A 43 2.06 24.11 -33.42
N TYR A 44 1.03 23.66 -32.68
CA TYR A 44 1.16 23.30 -31.29
C TYR A 44 2.07 22.09 -31.10
N ALA A 45 1.98 21.03 -31.93
CA ALA A 45 2.82 19.88 -31.90
C ALA A 45 4.30 20.22 -32.19
N ASP A 46 4.59 21.06 -33.12
CA ASP A 46 5.95 21.58 -33.40
C ASP A 46 6.52 22.38 -32.22
N THR A 47 5.68 23.21 -31.61
CA THR A 47 6.07 23.97 -30.42
C THR A 47 6.36 23.03 -29.25
N LEU A 48 5.56 21.98 -29.12
CA LEU A 48 5.74 20.93 -28.10
C LEU A 48 7.05 20.17 -28.34
N GLU A 49 7.38 19.80 -29.58
CA GLU A 49 8.65 19.16 -29.92
C GLU A 49 9.86 20.09 -29.65
N LYS A 50 9.80 21.37 -30.06
CA LYS A 50 10.82 22.37 -29.76
C LYS A 50 11.02 22.54 -28.25
N ALA A 51 9.93 22.57 -27.49
CA ALA A 51 9.95 22.68 -26.04
C ALA A 51 10.57 21.44 -25.36
N TYR A 52 10.29 20.23 -25.84
CA TYR A 52 10.95 19.01 -25.38
C TYR A 52 12.45 18.96 -25.74
N ARG A 53 12.83 19.54 -26.87
CA ARG A 53 14.25 19.66 -27.28
C ARG A 53 14.98 20.78 -26.54
N ALA A 54 14.29 21.89 -26.26
CA ALA A 54 14.85 23.09 -25.61
C ALA A 54 14.97 22.96 -24.06
N ARG A 55 14.83 21.81 -23.50
CA ARG A 55 14.80 21.46 -22.04
C ARG A 55 15.92 22.04 -21.16
N ARG A 56 16.73 22.97 -21.64
CA ARG A 56 17.79 23.64 -20.87
C ARG A 56 17.36 24.92 -20.13
N ALA A 57 16.13 25.41 -20.37
CA ALA A 57 15.62 26.57 -19.64
C ALA A 57 14.12 26.39 -19.34
N GLU A 58 13.82 25.94 -18.12
CA GLU A 58 12.44 25.65 -17.63
C GLU A 58 11.48 26.82 -17.83
N ASN A 59 11.95 28.06 -17.65
CA ASN A 59 11.18 29.28 -17.91
C ASN A 59 10.87 29.49 -19.41
N GLN A 60 11.70 28.97 -20.30
CA GLN A 60 11.52 29.12 -21.74
C GLN A 60 10.48 28.15 -22.29
N PHE A 61 10.40 26.95 -21.72
CA PHE A 61 9.38 25.96 -22.07
C PHE A 61 7.96 26.48 -21.77
N ARG A 62 7.75 26.99 -20.57
CA ARG A 62 6.42 27.50 -20.21
C ARG A 62 6.02 28.73 -21.03
N ARG A 63 6.95 29.63 -21.33
CA ARG A 63 6.68 30.79 -22.22
C ARG A 63 6.24 30.31 -23.60
N LEU A 64 6.98 29.39 -24.22
CA LEU A 64 6.63 28.83 -25.53
C LEU A 64 5.27 28.12 -25.51
N MET A 65 4.98 27.38 -24.46
CA MET A 65 3.70 26.72 -24.30
C MET A 65 2.56 27.71 -24.07
N ASN A 66 2.79 28.76 -23.28
CA ASN A 66 1.82 29.79 -23.02
C ASN A 66 1.51 30.57 -24.31
N ASP A 67 2.53 30.93 -25.08
CA ASP A 67 2.35 31.67 -26.35
C ASP A 67 1.58 30.82 -27.39
N ALA A 68 1.91 29.54 -27.48
CA ALA A 68 1.18 28.62 -28.35
C ALA A 68 -0.27 28.40 -27.86
N TRP A 69 -0.48 28.32 -26.55
CA TRP A 69 -1.81 28.19 -25.97
C TRP A 69 -2.67 29.42 -26.17
N ILE A 70 -2.12 30.65 -25.96
CA ILE A 70 -2.80 31.90 -26.22
C ILE A 70 -3.23 31.96 -27.70
N THR A 71 -2.35 31.58 -28.61
CA THR A 71 -2.63 31.57 -30.06
C THR A 71 -3.83 30.67 -30.41
N ILE A 72 -4.04 29.59 -29.66
CA ILE A 72 -5.07 28.58 -29.93
C ILE A 72 -6.35 28.84 -29.16
N SER A 73 -6.24 29.17 -27.87
CA SER A 73 -7.38 29.28 -26.94
C SER A 73 -7.81 30.70 -26.63
N GLY A 74 -6.98 31.71 -26.99
CA GLY A 74 -7.21 33.12 -26.66
C GLY A 74 -6.96 33.51 -25.19
N ALA A 75 -6.52 32.57 -24.35
CA ALA A 75 -6.31 32.79 -22.92
C ALA A 75 -4.95 32.18 -22.45
N PRO A 76 -4.30 32.76 -21.41
CA PRO A 76 -3.05 32.22 -20.88
C PRO A 76 -3.24 30.86 -20.24
N LEU A 77 -2.15 30.07 -20.19
CA LEU A 77 -2.14 28.82 -19.48
C LEU A 77 -2.44 29.03 -17.98
N PRO A 78 -3.30 28.18 -17.37
CA PRO A 78 -3.51 28.21 -15.93
C PRO A 78 -2.18 28.05 -15.17
N SER A 79 -2.00 28.79 -14.10
CA SER A 79 -0.81 28.70 -13.25
C SER A 79 -1.19 28.52 -11.80
N SER A 80 -0.33 27.87 -11.03
CA SER A 80 -0.47 27.70 -9.60
C SER A 80 0.91 27.46 -8.98
N SER A 81 1.10 27.88 -7.73
CA SER A 81 2.31 27.52 -6.99
C SER A 81 2.22 26.09 -6.42
N PRO A 82 3.37 25.42 -6.16
CA PRO A 82 3.40 24.15 -5.42
C PRO A 82 2.57 24.20 -4.14
N GLU A 83 2.72 25.22 -3.30
CA GLU A 83 1.99 25.35 -2.05
C GLU A 83 0.48 25.39 -2.26
N THR A 84 0.00 26.28 -3.12
CA THR A 84 -1.44 26.41 -3.41
C THR A 84 -2.01 25.14 -4.01
N PHE A 85 -1.33 24.54 -4.99
CA PHE A 85 -1.79 23.35 -5.67
C PHE A 85 -1.84 22.14 -4.72
N PHE A 86 -0.74 21.82 -4.01
CA PHE A 86 -0.70 20.64 -3.16
C PHE A 86 -1.64 20.75 -1.96
N THR A 87 -1.84 21.96 -1.41
CA THR A 87 -2.81 22.21 -0.34
C THR A 87 -4.24 21.96 -0.82
N SER A 88 -4.62 22.52 -1.96
CA SER A 88 -5.93 22.31 -2.58
C SER A 88 -6.15 20.84 -2.96
N TRP A 89 -5.14 20.20 -3.55
CA TRP A 89 -5.19 18.79 -3.90
C TRP A 89 -5.41 17.92 -2.68
N LEU A 90 -4.69 18.17 -1.57
CA LEU A 90 -4.84 17.43 -0.32
C LEU A 90 -6.23 17.63 0.28
N ALA A 91 -6.78 18.84 0.25
CA ALA A 91 -8.13 19.12 0.74
C ALA A 91 -9.19 18.32 -0.03
N ARG A 92 -9.10 18.27 -1.36
CA ARG A 92 -10.00 17.45 -2.19
C ARG A 92 -9.92 15.97 -1.87
N ARG A 93 -8.73 15.45 -1.53
CA ARG A 93 -8.53 14.03 -1.17
C ARG A 93 -9.16 13.60 0.14
N LYS A 94 -9.58 14.54 1.00
CA LYS A 94 -10.16 14.23 2.32
C LYS A 94 -11.36 13.27 2.23
N ASN A 95 -12.20 13.45 1.22
CA ASN A 95 -13.42 12.65 1.03
C ASN A 95 -13.21 11.44 0.09
N GLU A 96 -12.04 11.34 -0.57
CA GLU A 96 -11.77 10.29 -1.56
C GLU A 96 -10.96 9.13 -1.00
N VAL A 97 -10.28 9.33 0.13
CA VAL A 97 -9.41 8.33 0.74
C VAL A 97 -9.71 8.16 2.22
N SER A 98 -9.30 7.02 2.79
CA SER A 98 -9.47 6.78 4.22
C SER A 98 -8.75 7.85 5.07
N PRO A 99 -9.23 8.14 6.30
CA PRO A 99 -8.60 9.11 7.19
C PRO A 99 -7.10 8.86 7.43
N SER A 100 -6.70 7.59 7.56
CA SER A 100 -5.30 7.20 7.73
C SER A 100 -4.46 7.46 6.48
N SER A 101 -5.02 7.24 5.29
CA SER A 101 -4.38 7.58 4.02
C SER A 101 -4.25 9.09 3.86
N HIS A 102 -5.28 9.86 4.21
CA HIS A 102 -5.25 11.31 4.15
C HIS A 102 -4.16 11.90 5.06
N LEU A 103 -4.06 11.43 6.30
CA LEU A 103 -2.99 11.82 7.23
C LEU A 103 -1.59 11.54 6.64
N ARG A 104 -1.43 10.36 6.03
CA ARG A 104 -0.18 9.98 5.37
C ARG A 104 0.13 10.88 4.17
N TYR A 105 -0.87 11.20 3.36
CA TYR A 105 -0.71 12.12 2.24
C TYR A 105 -0.32 13.51 2.73
N GLY A 106 -0.96 14.01 3.79
CA GLY A 106 -0.61 15.28 4.41
C GLY A 106 0.83 15.35 4.92
N THR A 107 1.33 14.27 5.52
CA THR A 107 2.74 14.20 5.92
C THR A 107 3.68 14.25 4.71
N ILE A 108 3.37 13.52 3.65
CA ILE A 108 4.20 13.47 2.43
C ILE A 108 4.17 14.82 1.70
N VAL A 109 3.01 15.46 1.59
CA VAL A 109 2.86 16.79 1.00
C VAL A 109 3.70 17.81 1.78
N ARG A 110 3.60 17.82 3.10
CA ARG A 110 4.40 18.69 3.96
C ARG A 110 5.90 18.47 3.77
N ASP A 111 6.34 17.20 3.76
CA ASP A 111 7.76 16.87 3.55
C ASP A 111 8.23 17.31 2.14
N PHE A 112 7.36 17.24 1.13
CA PHE A 112 7.68 17.68 -0.24
C PHE A 112 7.77 19.20 -0.35
N LEU A 113 6.82 19.93 0.22
CA LEU A 113 6.84 21.38 0.25
C LEU A 113 8.04 21.90 1.05
N ALA A 114 8.34 21.30 2.19
CA ALA A 114 9.54 21.64 2.96
C ALA A 114 10.84 21.37 2.18
N PHE A 115 10.88 20.32 1.36
CA PHE A 115 12.02 20.03 0.48
C PHE A 115 12.20 21.09 -0.62
N LEU A 116 11.12 21.61 -1.19
CA LEU A 116 11.18 22.69 -2.20
C LEU A 116 11.63 24.03 -1.59
N ALA A 117 11.53 24.20 -0.26
CA ALA A 117 11.94 25.40 0.48
C ALA A 117 11.32 26.68 -0.12
N THR A 118 12.14 27.66 -0.53
CA THR A 118 11.68 28.94 -1.12
C THR A 118 10.92 28.77 -2.43
N ARG A 119 11.15 27.68 -3.16
CA ARG A 119 10.51 27.40 -4.47
C ARG A 119 9.03 27.00 -4.36
N VAL A 120 8.47 26.90 -3.17
CA VAL A 120 7.03 26.62 -2.96
C VAL A 120 6.10 27.70 -3.53
N GLN A 121 6.62 28.89 -3.75
CA GLN A 121 5.90 30.04 -4.32
C GLN A 121 6.13 30.20 -5.83
N ASP A 122 7.09 29.46 -6.41
CA ASP A 122 7.35 29.49 -7.85
C ASP A 122 6.16 28.86 -8.61
N ASP A 123 6.21 28.95 -9.93
CA ASP A 123 5.22 28.23 -10.72
C ASP A 123 5.40 26.70 -10.61
N LEU A 124 4.29 25.97 -10.48
CA LEU A 124 4.28 24.51 -10.33
C LEU A 124 5.02 23.79 -11.47
N SER A 125 5.02 24.38 -12.68
CA SER A 125 5.71 23.81 -13.85
C SER A 125 7.23 23.86 -13.75
N THR A 126 7.79 24.62 -12.79
CA THR A 126 9.24 24.66 -12.55
C THR A 126 9.75 23.41 -11.81
N VAL A 127 8.86 22.61 -11.24
CA VAL A 127 9.23 21.37 -10.59
C VAL A 127 9.65 20.34 -11.63
N SER A 128 10.93 20.01 -11.63
CA SER A 128 11.56 19.13 -12.62
C SER A 128 11.62 17.67 -12.18
N PRO A 129 11.82 16.71 -13.11
CA PRO A 129 12.15 15.33 -12.75
C PRO A 129 13.39 15.21 -11.86
N SER A 130 14.34 16.15 -11.95
CA SER A 130 15.52 16.20 -11.10
C SER A 130 15.15 16.47 -9.65
N ASP A 131 14.23 17.41 -9.41
CA ASP A 131 13.72 17.70 -8.05
C ASP A 131 13.06 16.47 -7.43
N ILE A 132 12.26 15.75 -8.23
CA ILE A 132 11.60 14.52 -7.73
C ILE A 132 12.60 13.42 -7.40
N ARG A 133 13.68 13.25 -8.19
CA ARG A 133 14.77 12.31 -7.84
C ARG A 133 15.47 12.72 -6.56
N GLN A 134 15.82 13.98 -6.40
CA GLN A 134 16.45 14.49 -5.19
C GLN A 134 15.54 14.34 -3.97
N PHE A 135 14.25 14.62 -4.11
CA PHE A 135 13.26 14.37 -3.05
C PHE A 135 13.19 12.89 -2.68
N ARG A 136 13.13 11.98 -3.68
CA ARG A 136 13.17 10.53 -3.46
C ARG A 136 14.40 10.13 -2.64
N ASP A 137 15.56 10.60 -3.03
CA ASP A 137 16.84 10.25 -2.42
C ASP A 137 16.96 10.87 -1.01
N HIS A 138 16.49 12.12 -0.83
CA HIS A 138 16.36 12.73 0.50
C HIS A 138 15.45 11.90 1.43
N GLN A 139 14.33 11.42 0.93
CA GLN A 139 13.45 10.55 1.72
C GLN A 139 14.10 9.19 2.02
N ALA A 140 14.87 8.62 1.09
CA ALA A 140 15.55 7.33 1.28
C ALA A 140 16.63 7.38 2.34
N ASN A 141 17.28 8.52 2.54
CA ASN A 141 18.24 8.71 3.62
C ASN A 141 17.56 8.70 5.00
N ARG A 142 16.29 9.12 5.09
CA ARG A 142 15.53 9.26 6.34
C ARG A 142 14.60 8.09 6.65
N MET A 143 14.20 7.32 5.65
CA MET A 143 13.21 6.23 5.79
C MET A 143 13.53 5.04 4.87
N SER A 144 12.73 3.97 4.97
CA SER A 144 12.90 2.79 4.11
C SER A 144 12.64 3.09 2.63
N ALA A 145 13.29 2.34 1.72
CA ALA A 145 13.06 2.43 0.28
C ALA A 145 11.57 2.34 -0.10
N VAL A 146 10.80 1.48 0.58
CA VAL A 146 9.35 1.37 0.38
C VAL A 146 8.60 2.66 0.73
N SER A 147 8.98 3.30 1.84
CA SER A 147 8.37 4.56 2.27
C SER A 147 8.76 5.72 1.36
N ALA A 148 10.02 5.78 0.92
CA ALA A 148 10.49 6.77 -0.04
C ALA A 148 9.77 6.63 -1.39
N ASN A 149 9.64 5.39 -1.91
CA ASN A 149 8.90 5.11 -3.14
C ASN A 149 7.40 5.50 -3.00
N MET A 150 6.82 5.30 -1.81
CA MET A 150 5.44 5.73 -1.54
C MET A 150 5.32 7.26 -1.56
N SER A 151 6.29 7.99 -1.04
CA SER A 151 6.31 9.45 -1.10
C SER A 151 6.29 9.94 -2.55
N VAL A 152 7.13 9.37 -3.41
CA VAL A 152 7.11 9.66 -4.86
C VAL A 152 5.78 9.28 -5.51
N LYS A 153 5.16 8.16 -5.10
CA LYS A 153 3.86 7.74 -5.63
C LYS A 153 2.75 8.75 -5.31
N VAL A 154 2.75 9.33 -4.12
CA VAL A 154 1.77 10.36 -3.71
C VAL A 154 2.00 11.64 -4.52
N VAL A 155 3.24 12.12 -4.63
CA VAL A 155 3.60 13.29 -5.45
C VAL A 155 3.22 13.06 -6.91
N ARG A 156 3.49 11.88 -7.45
CA ARG A 156 3.05 11.46 -8.81
C ARG A 156 1.55 11.56 -8.99
N ASN A 157 0.77 11.13 -8.00
CA ASN A 157 -0.69 11.21 -8.07
C ASN A 157 -1.19 12.67 -8.05
N ALA A 158 -0.54 13.55 -7.30
CA ALA A 158 -0.84 14.97 -7.30
C ALA A 158 -0.53 15.59 -8.67
N PHE A 159 0.65 15.37 -9.20
CA PHE A 159 1.00 15.86 -10.56
C PHE A 159 0.13 15.27 -11.68
N LYS A 160 -0.43 14.07 -11.49
CA LYS A 160 -1.46 13.56 -12.40
C LYS A 160 -2.70 14.45 -12.46
N SER A 161 -3.10 15.02 -11.33
CA SER A 161 -4.20 16.00 -11.28
C SER A 161 -3.77 17.33 -11.92
N ALA A 162 -2.55 17.79 -11.64
CA ALA A 162 -2.01 19.03 -12.25
C ALA A 162 -1.99 18.98 -13.79
N VAL A 163 -1.63 17.81 -14.36
CA VAL A 163 -1.69 17.60 -15.83
C VAL A 163 -3.13 17.67 -16.35
N ARG A 164 -4.10 17.09 -15.63
CA ARG A 164 -5.52 17.14 -16.01
C ARG A 164 -6.10 18.57 -15.93
N GLU A 165 -5.60 19.35 -14.97
CA GLU A 165 -5.98 20.73 -14.74
C GLU A 165 -5.18 21.71 -15.62
N HIS A 166 -4.32 21.20 -16.53
CA HIS A 166 -3.45 21.98 -17.43
C HIS A 166 -2.46 22.92 -16.72
N LEU A 167 -2.17 22.68 -15.45
CA LEU A 167 -1.19 23.43 -14.67
C LEU A 167 0.26 23.08 -15.05
N VAL A 168 0.48 21.88 -15.56
CA VAL A 168 1.78 21.39 -16.05
C VAL A 168 1.57 20.61 -17.35
N ALA A 169 2.53 20.67 -18.26
CA ALA A 169 2.44 19.95 -19.53
C ALA A 169 2.57 18.44 -19.37
N GLU A 170 3.46 18.01 -18.48
CA GLU A 170 3.71 16.61 -18.17
C GLU A 170 3.93 16.39 -16.67
N ASN A 171 3.83 15.14 -16.25
CA ASN A 171 4.05 14.78 -14.86
C ASN A 171 5.56 14.57 -14.58
N PRO A 172 6.23 15.46 -13.82
CA PRO A 172 7.67 15.32 -13.55
C PRO A 172 8.02 14.08 -12.69
N ALA A 173 7.02 13.52 -12.02
CA ALA A 173 7.17 12.30 -11.21
C ALA A 173 6.74 11.04 -11.96
N ALA A 174 6.55 11.07 -13.28
CA ALA A 174 6.15 9.91 -14.07
C ALA A 174 7.16 8.75 -13.96
N LYS A 175 6.70 7.52 -14.22
CA LYS A 175 7.56 6.32 -14.08
C LYS A 175 8.71 6.31 -15.07
N GLU A 176 8.53 6.97 -16.20
CA GLU A 176 9.53 7.12 -17.26
C GLU A 176 10.74 7.95 -16.81
N PHE A 177 10.56 8.80 -15.80
CA PHE A 177 11.60 9.69 -15.28
C PHE A 177 12.15 9.25 -13.93
N ILE A 178 11.35 8.53 -13.13
CA ILE A 178 11.66 8.22 -11.74
C ILE A 178 11.55 6.72 -11.49
N ASP A 179 12.70 6.07 -11.45
CA ASP A 179 12.79 4.67 -11.05
C ASP A 179 12.56 4.49 -9.55
N PRO A 180 11.88 3.42 -9.13
CA PRO A 180 11.77 3.09 -7.73
C PRO A 180 13.12 2.60 -7.18
N ILE A 181 13.41 2.95 -5.94
CA ILE A 181 14.56 2.41 -5.22
C ILE A 181 14.32 0.93 -4.96
N LYS A 182 15.26 0.06 -5.40
CA LYS A 182 15.19 -1.37 -5.15
C LYS A 182 15.47 -1.67 -3.67
N ARG A 183 14.78 -2.64 -3.11
CA ARG A 183 15.09 -3.16 -1.76
C ARG A 183 16.44 -3.87 -1.79
N ARG A 184 17.37 -3.47 -0.93
CA ARG A 184 18.68 -4.14 -0.81
C ARG A 184 18.67 -5.33 0.16
N ASN A 185 17.74 -5.41 1.12
CA ASN A 185 17.72 -6.44 2.16
C ASN A 185 16.40 -7.20 2.18
N GLU A 186 16.45 -8.46 1.79
CA GLU A 186 15.35 -9.43 1.97
C GLU A 186 15.34 -10.05 3.39
N ASN A 187 16.42 -9.89 4.17
CA ASN A 187 16.66 -10.62 5.42
C ASN A 187 15.79 -10.18 6.62
N GLN A 188 14.98 -9.13 6.49
CA GLN A 188 14.04 -8.67 7.53
C GLN A 188 12.59 -8.91 7.13
N ARG A 189 12.28 -10.09 6.59
CA ARG A 189 10.90 -10.48 6.35
C ARG A 189 10.25 -10.94 7.65
N ARG A 190 8.99 -10.57 7.87
CA ARG A 190 8.17 -11.16 8.91
C ARG A 190 8.06 -12.65 8.66
N ARG A 191 8.16 -13.42 9.73
CA ARG A 191 8.02 -14.88 9.71
C ARG A 191 6.80 -15.33 10.51
N ALA A 192 6.40 -16.58 10.31
CA ALA A 192 5.44 -17.27 11.16
C ALA A 192 6.06 -17.56 12.53
N PHE A 193 5.21 -17.72 13.53
CA PHE A 193 5.59 -18.28 14.83
C PHE A 193 5.72 -19.80 14.72
N SER A 194 6.65 -20.36 15.45
CA SER A 194 6.67 -21.80 15.77
C SER A 194 5.71 -22.10 16.93
N VAL A 195 5.36 -23.38 17.10
CA VAL A 195 4.46 -23.81 18.21
C VAL A 195 5.06 -23.47 19.59
N PRO A 196 6.34 -23.75 19.88
CA PRO A 196 6.94 -23.35 21.16
C PRO A 196 6.90 -21.82 21.40
N GLU A 197 7.12 -21.01 20.35
CA GLU A 197 7.04 -19.55 20.47
C GLU A 197 5.62 -19.07 20.78
N LEU A 198 4.60 -19.71 20.20
CA LEU A 198 3.19 -19.42 20.54
C LEU A 198 2.88 -19.77 21.99
N GLN A 199 3.39 -20.89 22.49
CA GLN A 199 3.23 -21.29 23.90
C GLN A 199 3.88 -20.30 24.85
N SER A 200 5.14 -19.90 24.60
CA SER A 200 5.83 -18.88 25.37
C SER A 200 5.09 -17.54 25.35
N LEU A 201 4.56 -17.15 24.19
CA LEU A 201 3.79 -15.91 24.02
C LEU A 201 2.47 -15.94 24.82
N LEU A 202 1.74 -17.07 24.80
CA LEU A 202 0.51 -17.26 25.57
C LEU A 202 0.77 -17.25 27.07
N THR A 203 1.85 -17.88 27.53
CA THR A 203 2.28 -17.84 28.94
C THR A 203 2.59 -16.38 29.36
N ALA A 204 3.31 -15.62 28.56
CA ALA A 204 3.58 -14.22 28.85
C ALA A 204 2.33 -13.33 28.85
N ALA A 205 1.25 -13.77 28.17
CA ALA A 205 -0.03 -13.07 28.07
C ALA A 205 -1.07 -13.55 29.08
N GLU A 206 -0.75 -14.54 29.93
CA GLU A 206 -1.66 -15.14 30.92
C GLU A 206 -2.25 -14.06 31.84
N ASN A 207 -3.53 -14.22 32.21
CA ASN A 207 -4.30 -13.28 33.02
C ASN A 207 -4.45 -11.87 32.42
N THR A 208 -4.27 -11.73 31.12
CA THR A 208 -4.44 -10.45 30.41
C THR A 208 -5.39 -10.62 29.22
N GLU A 209 -6.02 -9.53 28.77
CA GLU A 209 -6.83 -9.50 27.54
C GLU A 209 -6.01 -9.91 26.29
N TRP A 210 -4.68 -9.85 26.36
CA TRP A 210 -3.80 -10.24 25.28
C TRP A 210 -3.84 -11.73 24.95
N LYS A 211 -4.15 -12.61 25.93
CA LYS A 211 -4.37 -14.04 25.67
C LYS A 211 -5.45 -14.22 24.61
N GLY A 212 -6.60 -13.60 24.82
CA GLY A 212 -7.72 -13.66 23.86
C GLY A 212 -7.39 -13.03 22.51
N LEU A 213 -6.72 -11.87 22.51
CA LEU A 213 -6.29 -11.20 21.26
C LEU A 213 -5.32 -12.09 20.45
N ILE A 214 -4.41 -12.80 21.11
CA ILE A 214 -3.47 -13.74 20.46
C ILE A 214 -4.21 -14.94 19.89
N LEU A 215 -5.09 -15.57 20.69
CA LEU A 215 -5.92 -16.68 20.23
C LEU A 215 -6.79 -16.28 19.03
N ALA A 216 -7.48 -15.15 19.12
CA ALA A 216 -8.27 -14.62 18.00
C ALA A 216 -7.37 -14.30 16.77
N GLY A 217 -6.18 -13.73 16.99
CA GLY A 217 -5.21 -13.46 15.93
C GLY A 217 -4.72 -14.72 15.22
N LEU A 218 -4.53 -15.79 15.97
CA LEU A 218 -4.07 -17.08 15.46
C LEU A 218 -5.21 -17.85 14.76
N TYR A 219 -6.35 -18.02 15.42
CA TYR A 219 -7.41 -18.91 14.91
C TYR A 219 -8.30 -18.26 13.84
N LEU A 220 -8.47 -16.95 13.90
CA LEU A 220 -9.20 -16.20 12.86
C LEU A 220 -8.30 -15.64 11.77
N GLY A 221 -7.00 -15.50 12.04
CA GLY A 221 -6.04 -14.95 11.09
C GLY A 221 -6.29 -13.48 10.72
N GLN A 222 -7.03 -12.71 11.53
CA GLN A 222 -7.45 -11.35 11.22
C GLN A 222 -6.44 -10.29 11.69
N ARG A 223 -6.61 -9.04 11.25
CA ARG A 223 -5.74 -7.93 11.66
C ARG A 223 -6.05 -7.51 13.10
N LEU A 224 -5.03 -7.06 13.83
CA LEU A 224 -5.18 -6.60 15.21
C LEU A 224 -6.31 -5.57 15.37
N GLY A 225 -6.41 -4.60 14.45
CA GLY A 225 -7.45 -3.60 14.51
C GLY A 225 -8.87 -4.15 14.28
N ASP A 226 -9.02 -5.16 13.43
CA ASP A 226 -10.31 -5.80 13.19
C ASP A 226 -10.72 -6.65 14.41
N ILE A 227 -9.79 -7.38 15.02
CA ILE A 227 -10.01 -8.17 16.25
C ILE A 227 -10.33 -7.25 17.44
N ALA A 228 -9.62 -6.15 17.62
CA ALA A 228 -9.86 -5.19 18.71
C ALA A 228 -11.24 -4.50 18.63
N ARG A 229 -11.91 -4.58 17.48
CA ARG A 229 -13.27 -4.06 17.28
C ARG A 229 -14.36 -5.11 17.39
N LEU A 230 -13.99 -6.36 17.67
CA LEU A 230 -14.99 -7.42 17.86
C LEU A 230 -15.92 -7.10 19.03
N ARG A 231 -17.19 -7.42 18.85
CA ARG A 231 -18.24 -7.28 19.83
C ARG A 231 -18.90 -8.63 20.04
N TRP A 232 -19.60 -8.81 21.16
CA TRP A 232 -20.36 -10.03 21.41
C TRP A 232 -21.41 -10.28 20.33
N SER A 233 -22.06 -9.25 19.80
CA SER A 233 -23.01 -9.37 18.68
C SER A 233 -22.40 -9.90 17.37
N HIS A 234 -21.08 -9.98 17.26
CA HIS A 234 -20.41 -10.58 16.11
C HIS A 234 -20.17 -12.09 16.28
N ILE A 235 -20.41 -12.65 17.49
CA ILE A 235 -20.16 -14.04 17.83
C ILE A 235 -21.48 -14.79 17.79
N ASP A 236 -21.56 -15.80 16.95
CA ASP A 236 -22.63 -16.78 16.93
C ASP A 236 -22.13 -18.03 17.67
N LEU A 237 -22.56 -18.21 18.93
CA LEU A 237 -22.15 -19.35 19.76
C LEU A 237 -22.87 -20.64 19.36
N GLU A 238 -24.07 -20.55 18.77
CA GLU A 238 -24.84 -21.72 18.33
C GLU A 238 -24.19 -22.39 17.13
N HIS A 239 -23.74 -21.59 16.14
CA HIS A 239 -23.06 -22.11 14.94
C HIS A 239 -21.54 -22.10 15.08
N ALA A 240 -21.00 -21.62 16.22
CA ALA A 240 -19.58 -21.42 16.43
C ALA A 240 -18.91 -20.60 15.31
N GLU A 241 -19.48 -19.45 14.98
CA GLU A 241 -19.01 -18.58 13.92
C GLU A 241 -18.78 -17.13 14.40
N VAL A 242 -17.91 -16.42 13.74
CA VAL A 242 -17.70 -14.99 13.96
C VAL A 242 -17.88 -14.22 12.66
N SER A 243 -18.67 -13.15 12.73
CA SER A 243 -18.89 -12.22 11.62
C SER A 243 -17.99 -10.99 11.78
N ILE A 244 -17.06 -10.77 10.85
CA ILE A 244 -16.07 -9.69 10.90
C ILE A 244 -16.23 -8.74 9.71
N LEU A 245 -16.57 -7.49 9.99
CA LEU A 245 -16.48 -6.42 8.99
C LEU A 245 -15.06 -5.85 8.97
N THR A 246 -14.32 -6.15 7.90
CA THR A 246 -12.94 -5.68 7.78
C THR A 246 -12.90 -4.19 7.40
N GLU A 247 -12.33 -3.34 8.28
CA GLU A 247 -12.26 -1.87 8.07
C GLU A 247 -11.55 -1.49 6.77
N LYS A 248 -10.49 -2.21 6.41
CA LYS A 248 -9.67 -1.86 5.24
C LYS A 248 -10.35 -2.13 3.90
N THR A 249 -11.25 -3.09 3.82
CA THR A 249 -11.84 -3.56 2.56
C THR A 249 -13.36 -3.45 2.53
N GLY A 250 -14.00 -3.15 3.67
CA GLY A 250 -15.46 -3.10 3.80
C GLY A 250 -16.17 -4.43 3.59
N ARG A 251 -15.42 -5.56 3.59
CA ARG A 251 -16.00 -6.89 3.36
C ARG A 251 -16.34 -7.54 4.69
N THR A 252 -17.56 -8.06 4.79
CA THR A 252 -17.96 -8.96 5.89
C THR A 252 -17.46 -10.38 5.59
N GLN A 253 -16.85 -11.01 6.58
CA GLN A 253 -16.39 -12.39 6.53
C GLN A 253 -17.05 -13.16 7.68
N ILE A 254 -17.56 -14.34 7.39
CA ILE A 254 -18.05 -15.31 8.38
C ILE A 254 -16.95 -16.37 8.50
N ILE A 255 -16.41 -16.56 9.69
CA ILE A 255 -15.28 -17.45 9.95
C ILE A 255 -15.67 -18.41 11.07
N PRO A 256 -15.60 -19.73 10.85
CA PRO A 256 -15.80 -20.71 11.92
C PRO A 256 -14.79 -20.52 13.06
N ILE A 257 -15.26 -20.62 14.29
CA ILE A 257 -14.42 -20.48 15.49
C ILE A 257 -13.84 -21.84 15.85
N ALA A 258 -12.51 -21.95 15.83
CA ALA A 258 -11.84 -23.18 16.27
C ALA A 258 -12.07 -23.47 17.76
N ALA A 259 -12.18 -24.74 18.12
CA ALA A 259 -12.50 -25.18 19.48
C ALA A 259 -11.66 -24.54 20.62
N PRO A 260 -10.34 -24.30 20.48
CA PRO A 260 -9.58 -23.61 21.53
C PRO A 260 -9.99 -22.14 21.74
N LEU A 261 -10.35 -21.43 20.67
CA LEU A 261 -10.84 -20.06 20.77
C LEU A 261 -12.27 -20.03 21.31
N LEU A 262 -13.11 -20.95 20.88
CA LEU A 262 -14.49 -21.07 21.40
C LEU A 262 -14.50 -21.31 22.92
N ARG A 263 -13.69 -22.27 23.40
CA ARG A 263 -13.54 -22.52 24.85
C ARG A 263 -13.09 -21.28 25.60
N PHE A 264 -12.09 -20.56 25.10
CA PHE A 264 -11.66 -19.31 25.72
C PHE A 264 -12.81 -18.29 25.81
N ILE A 265 -13.59 -18.14 24.75
CA ILE A 265 -14.70 -17.17 24.71
C ILE A 265 -15.79 -17.59 25.72
N THR A 266 -16.14 -18.88 25.82
CA THR A 266 -17.24 -19.37 26.66
C THR A 266 -16.84 -19.57 28.12
N GLU A 267 -15.59 -19.90 28.43
CA GLU A 267 -15.15 -20.25 29.76
C GLU A 267 -14.35 -19.16 30.48
N GLU A 268 -13.62 -18.31 29.71
CA GLU A 268 -12.73 -17.32 30.31
C GLU A 268 -13.23 -15.87 30.17
N LEU A 269 -14.15 -15.60 29.24
CA LEU A 269 -14.68 -14.23 29.07
C LEU A 269 -16.04 -14.08 29.78
N PRO A 270 -16.23 -12.97 30.52
CA PRO A 270 -17.55 -12.67 31.09
C PRO A 270 -18.52 -12.31 29.96
N VAL A 271 -19.67 -12.99 29.93
CA VAL A 271 -20.75 -12.65 28.98
C VAL A 271 -21.49 -11.41 29.51
N PRO A 272 -21.48 -10.30 28.80
CA PRO A 272 -22.19 -9.09 29.24
C PRO A 272 -23.69 -9.17 28.90
N ASP A 273 -24.49 -8.40 29.60
CA ASP A 273 -25.94 -8.25 29.29
C ASP A 273 -26.14 -7.49 27.96
N ASP A 274 -25.21 -6.60 27.61
CA ASP A 274 -25.24 -5.84 26.36
C ASP A 274 -24.51 -6.60 25.22
N PRO A 275 -25.23 -7.08 24.20
CA PRO A 275 -24.60 -7.78 23.07
C PRO A 275 -23.70 -6.87 22.22
N VAL A 276 -23.84 -5.54 22.33
CA VAL A 276 -22.98 -4.58 21.61
C VAL A 276 -21.67 -4.32 22.36
N ALA A 277 -21.52 -4.85 23.59
CA ALA A 277 -20.27 -4.72 24.34
C ALA A 277 -19.08 -5.28 23.57
N PRO A 278 -17.90 -4.64 23.70
CA PRO A 278 -16.69 -5.14 23.08
C PRO A 278 -16.25 -6.51 23.64
N LEU A 279 -15.79 -7.40 22.78
CA LEU A 279 -15.20 -8.69 23.20
C LEU A 279 -13.88 -8.46 23.98
N PHE A 280 -13.12 -7.41 23.60
CA PHE A 280 -11.86 -7.00 24.19
C PHE A 280 -11.91 -5.51 24.58
N PRO A 281 -12.45 -5.16 25.78
CA PRO A 281 -12.75 -3.80 26.15
C PRO A 281 -11.56 -2.83 26.11
N ARG A 282 -10.41 -3.23 26.67
CA ARG A 282 -9.21 -2.38 26.71
C ARG A 282 -8.61 -2.15 25.33
N ALA A 283 -8.57 -3.19 24.50
CA ALA A 283 -8.10 -3.08 23.12
C ALA A 283 -9.06 -2.24 22.27
N HIS A 284 -10.36 -2.40 22.49
CA HIS A 284 -11.41 -1.62 21.83
C HIS A 284 -11.31 -0.13 22.17
N GLU A 285 -11.20 0.22 23.45
CA GLU A 285 -11.01 1.59 23.90
C GLU A 285 -9.76 2.23 23.28
N ASN A 286 -8.65 1.47 23.25
CA ASN A 286 -7.41 1.94 22.67
C ASN A 286 -7.54 2.32 21.18
N VAL A 287 -8.27 1.50 20.42
CA VAL A 287 -8.51 1.76 18.99
C VAL A 287 -9.48 2.93 18.77
N GLN A 288 -10.47 3.11 19.65
CA GLN A 288 -11.46 4.20 19.57
C GLN A 288 -10.86 5.56 19.96
N ARG A 289 -10.17 5.65 21.10
CA ARG A 289 -9.69 6.92 21.67
C ARG A 289 -8.41 7.46 21.03
N LEU A 290 -7.44 6.61 20.75
CA LEU A 290 -6.07 7.01 20.51
C LEU A 290 -5.61 6.96 19.06
N LYS A 291 -6.53 6.67 18.17
CA LYS A 291 -6.28 6.66 16.74
C LYS A 291 -5.43 5.51 16.21
N PRO A 292 -4.22 5.17 16.53
CA PRO A 292 -3.66 4.08 15.78
C PRO A 292 -3.51 2.82 16.60
N VAL A 293 -3.82 1.70 15.96
CA VAL A 293 -3.36 0.34 16.32
C VAL A 293 -1.86 0.29 16.73
N GLY A 294 -1.13 1.39 16.54
CA GLY A 294 0.26 1.53 16.93
C GLY A 294 0.54 1.41 18.43
N SER A 295 -0.38 1.80 19.29
CA SER A 295 -0.27 1.59 20.73
C SER A 295 -0.41 0.10 21.07
N LEU A 296 -1.40 -0.59 20.51
CA LEU A 296 -1.55 -2.04 20.67
C LEU A 296 -0.34 -2.80 20.08
N SER A 297 0.19 -2.35 18.94
CA SER A 297 1.38 -2.98 18.37
C SER A 297 2.61 -2.85 19.26
N ARG A 298 2.73 -1.76 20.02
CA ARG A 298 3.81 -1.57 21.01
C ARG A 298 3.61 -2.50 22.20
N GLN A 299 2.42 -2.57 22.77
CA GLN A 299 2.10 -3.50 23.86
C GLN A 299 2.37 -4.96 23.44
N PHE A 300 2.02 -5.33 22.21
CA PHE A 300 2.33 -6.65 21.69
C PHE A 300 3.84 -6.89 21.57
N HIS A 301 4.61 -5.87 21.18
CA HIS A 301 6.07 -5.97 21.18
C HIS A 301 6.65 -6.16 22.60
N GLU A 302 6.11 -5.48 23.59
CA GLU A 302 6.48 -5.67 25.01
C GLU A 302 6.18 -7.09 25.49
N LEU A 303 5.07 -7.70 25.00
CA LEU A 303 4.77 -9.11 25.23
C LEU A 303 5.81 -10.04 24.61
N LEU A 304 6.23 -9.77 23.36
CA LEU A 304 7.27 -10.55 22.70
C LEU A 304 8.60 -10.49 23.46
N VAL A 305 8.94 -9.32 24.01
CA VAL A 305 10.13 -9.16 24.88
C VAL A 305 9.99 -10.00 26.17
N ARG A 306 8.84 -9.91 26.86
CA ARG A 306 8.57 -10.72 28.06
C ARG A 306 8.60 -12.23 27.80
N ALA A 307 8.15 -12.63 26.62
CA ALA A 307 8.19 -14.03 26.18
C ALA A 307 9.62 -14.48 25.76
N GLY A 308 10.62 -13.61 25.78
CA GLY A 308 11.98 -13.92 25.34
C GLY A 308 12.14 -14.11 23.83
N LEU A 309 11.15 -13.70 23.02
CA LEU A 309 11.11 -13.95 21.58
C LEU A 309 11.80 -12.86 20.75
N VAL A 310 11.96 -11.68 21.33
CA VAL A 310 12.69 -10.54 20.73
C VAL A 310 13.47 -9.82 21.81
N ALA A 311 14.61 -9.25 21.45
CA ALA A 311 15.36 -8.41 22.36
C ALA A 311 14.60 -7.13 22.69
N PRO A 312 14.76 -6.55 23.89
CA PRO A 312 14.28 -5.22 24.20
C PRO A 312 14.81 -4.22 23.17
N GLU A 313 13.96 -3.27 22.76
CA GLU A 313 14.48 -2.14 21.99
C GLU A 313 15.41 -1.33 22.86
N GLU A 314 16.71 -1.37 22.57
CA GLU A 314 17.59 -0.38 23.11
C GLU A 314 17.15 1.01 22.62
N PRO A 315 17.20 2.05 23.46
CA PRO A 315 17.00 3.41 22.99
C PRO A 315 18.17 3.77 22.07
N HIS A 316 18.10 3.29 20.81
CA HIS A 316 19.05 3.75 19.82
C HIS A 316 18.91 5.27 19.74
N ALA A 317 20.02 5.96 19.94
CA ALA A 317 20.15 7.35 19.53
C ALA A 317 19.77 7.38 18.04
N LYS A 318 18.52 7.74 17.75
CA LYS A 318 18.08 7.91 16.36
C LYS A 318 18.98 8.98 15.79
N GLU A 319 19.72 8.64 14.76
CA GLU A 319 20.43 9.67 13.98
C GLU A 319 19.45 10.83 13.75
N GLU A 320 19.89 12.02 14.06
CA GLU A 320 19.07 13.21 13.99
C GLU A 320 18.39 13.29 12.60
N GLY A 321 17.07 13.36 12.59
CA GLY A 321 16.27 13.34 11.35
C GLY A 321 15.89 11.97 10.80
N SER A 322 16.35 10.85 11.35
CA SER A 322 15.96 9.50 10.88
C SER A 322 14.53 9.16 11.29
N LYS A 323 13.67 8.84 10.31
CA LYS A 323 12.32 8.29 10.50
C LYS A 323 12.27 6.76 10.31
N ARG A 324 13.43 6.09 10.27
CA ARG A 324 13.50 4.65 10.10
C ARG A 324 12.88 3.94 11.30
N ARG A 325 11.99 2.99 11.04
CA ARG A 325 11.41 2.11 12.06
C ARG A 325 12.18 0.80 12.05
N THR A 326 12.47 0.27 13.25
CA THR A 326 12.98 -1.09 13.38
C THR A 326 11.95 -2.08 12.84
N VAL A 327 12.37 -2.97 11.97
CA VAL A 327 11.50 -4.03 11.44
C VAL A 327 11.78 -5.30 12.22
N HIS A 328 10.82 -5.73 13.03
CA HIS A 328 10.89 -6.98 13.78
C HIS A 328 10.42 -8.15 12.91
N ALA A 329 11.10 -9.28 13.02
CA ALA A 329 10.72 -10.52 12.35
C ALA A 329 9.36 -11.04 12.85
N LEU A 330 9.06 -10.82 14.14
CA LEU A 330 7.79 -11.16 14.78
C LEU A 330 7.00 -9.89 15.11
N SER A 331 5.71 -9.96 14.93
CA SER A 331 4.73 -8.91 15.24
C SER A 331 3.35 -9.57 15.34
N PHE A 332 2.31 -8.86 15.80
CA PHE A 332 0.95 -9.39 15.76
C PHE A 332 0.54 -9.93 14.38
N HIS A 333 0.99 -9.25 13.33
CA HIS A 333 0.72 -9.69 11.96
C HIS A 333 1.38 -11.05 11.60
N SER A 334 2.38 -11.48 12.36
CA SER A 334 2.99 -12.80 12.23
C SER A 334 2.02 -13.94 12.61
N LEU A 335 1.02 -13.69 13.48
CA LEU A 335 -0.05 -14.65 13.77
C LEU A 335 -0.82 -14.99 12.49
N ARG A 336 -1.17 -13.99 11.69
CA ARG A 336 -1.82 -14.19 10.39
C ARG A 336 -0.92 -14.95 9.40
N HIS A 337 0.39 -14.71 9.41
CA HIS A 337 1.35 -15.53 8.65
C HIS A 337 1.33 -16.98 9.13
N THR A 338 1.29 -17.18 10.44
CA THR A 338 1.23 -18.51 11.06
C THR A 338 -0.02 -19.27 10.62
N THR A 339 -1.20 -18.65 10.75
CA THR A 339 -2.48 -19.25 10.31
C THR A 339 -2.43 -19.62 8.83
N THR A 340 -2.00 -18.69 7.98
CA THR A 340 -1.88 -18.95 6.54
C THR A 340 -0.94 -20.11 6.23
N SER A 341 0.21 -20.20 6.93
CA SER A 341 1.20 -21.24 6.73
C SER A 341 0.69 -22.59 7.25
N ILE A 342 0.08 -22.63 8.43
CA ILE A 342 -0.49 -23.86 9.01
C ILE A 342 -1.56 -24.44 8.07
N LEU A 343 -2.52 -23.62 7.65
CA LEU A 343 -3.61 -24.09 6.77
C LEU A 343 -3.07 -24.62 5.42
N LYS A 344 -2.12 -23.92 4.81
CA LYS A 344 -1.52 -24.36 3.55
C LYS A 344 -0.64 -25.60 3.71
N ASN A 345 0.12 -25.72 4.79
CA ASN A 345 0.94 -26.90 5.09
C ASN A 345 0.07 -28.13 5.43
N ALA A 346 -1.14 -27.90 5.93
CA ALA A 346 -2.16 -28.95 6.10
C ALA A 346 -2.85 -29.34 4.77
N GLY A 347 -2.51 -28.70 3.65
CA GLY A 347 -3.08 -29.02 2.33
C GLY A 347 -4.43 -28.40 2.07
N VAL A 348 -4.85 -27.41 2.87
CA VAL A 348 -6.12 -26.70 2.64
C VAL A 348 -6.05 -25.91 1.31
N ASN A 349 -7.13 -26.00 0.54
CA ASN A 349 -7.22 -25.30 -0.75
C ASN A 349 -6.95 -23.80 -0.59
N SER A 350 -6.12 -23.26 -1.48
CA SER A 350 -5.73 -21.84 -1.43
C SER A 350 -6.91 -20.87 -1.48
N ALA A 351 -8.01 -21.21 -2.16
CA ALA A 351 -9.21 -20.39 -2.21
C ALA A 351 -9.87 -20.29 -0.83
N ILE A 352 -9.97 -21.42 -0.11
CA ILE A 352 -10.50 -21.46 1.27
C ILE A 352 -9.60 -20.65 2.20
N VAL A 353 -8.27 -20.86 2.13
CA VAL A 353 -7.32 -20.07 2.93
C VAL A 353 -7.45 -18.57 2.64
N MET A 354 -7.61 -18.19 1.38
CA MET A 354 -7.78 -16.78 1.00
C MET A 354 -9.09 -16.21 1.52
N ASP A 355 -10.15 -16.98 1.53
CA ASP A 355 -11.46 -16.55 2.05
C ASP A 355 -11.43 -16.38 3.56
N VAL A 356 -10.98 -17.37 4.32
CA VAL A 356 -10.83 -17.32 5.79
C VAL A 356 -9.95 -16.15 6.22
N ILE A 357 -8.82 -15.96 5.54
CA ILE A 357 -7.87 -14.90 5.86
C ILE A 357 -8.32 -13.54 5.30
N GLY A 358 -9.11 -13.48 4.24
CA GLY A 358 -9.53 -12.25 3.54
C GLY A 358 -8.43 -11.67 2.66
N HIS A 359 -7.70 -12.50 1.91
CA HIS A 359 -6.76 -12.08 0.89
C HIS A 359 -7.47 -11.85 -0.45
N GLN A 360 -7.24 -10.70 -1.08
CA GLN A 360 -7.87 -10.34 -2.36
C GLN A 360 -7.14 -10.90 -3.59
N SER A 361 -5.93 -11.46 -3.43
CA SER A 361 -5.18 -12.04 -4.53
C SER A 361 -4.24 -13.14 -4.07
N THR A 362 -3.95 -14.08 -4.99
CA THR A 362 -2.96 -15.16 -4.78
C THR A 362 -1.57 -14.61 -4.52
N ALA A 363 -1.15 -13.52 -5.16
CA ALA A 363 0.14 -12.87 -4.94
C ALA A 363 0.28 -12.37 -3.48
N ILE A 364 -0.79 -11.81 -2.90
CA ILE A 364 -0.83 -11.43 -1.50
C ILE A 364 -0.75 -12.68 -0.62
N SER A 365 -1.55 -13.72 -0.90
CA SER A 365 -1.58 -14.96 -0.14
C SER A 365 -0.21 -15.66 -0.13
N THR A 366 0.49 -15.69 -1.27
CA THR A 366 1.84 -16.29 -1.38
C THR A 366 2.87 -15.55 -0.52
N HIS A 367 2.76 -14.23 -0.42
CA HIS A 367 3.66 -13.44 0.44
C HIS A 367 3.55 -13.80 1.93
N TYR A 368 2.40 -14.33 2.36
CA TYR A 368 2.13 -14.76 3.75
C TYR A 368 2.35 -16.25 3.97
N THR A 369 2.92 -16.97 3.01
CA THR A 369 3.08 -18.42 3.09
C THR A 369 4.55 -18.79 3.30
N THR A 370 4.81 -19.60 4.34
CA THR A 370 6.05 -20.35 4.49
C THR A 370 5.72 -21.82 4.36
N ILE A 371 6.16 -22.46 3.28
CA ILE A 371 5.93 -23.90 3.06
C ILE A 371 7.11 -24.66 3.66
N ASP A 372 6.82 -25.54 4.62
CA ASP A 372 7.82 -26.37 5.26
C ASP A 372 8.25 -27.58 4.40
N SER A 373 9.36 -28.21 4.79
CA SER A 373 9.92 -29.35 4.08
C SER A 373 9.02 -30.59 4.14
N ASP A 374 8.31 -30.77 5.24
CA ASP A 374 7.42 -31.93 5.42
C ASP A 374 6.16 -31.81 4.56
N ALA A 375 5.61 -30.59 4.41
CA ALA A 375 4.51 -30.36 3.47
C ALA A 375 4.93 -30.66 2.03
N LYS A 376 6.15 -30.25 1.64
CA LYS A 376 6.71 -30.60 0.32
C LYS A 376 6.88 -32.09 0.14
N ARG A 377 7.44 -32.77 1.15
CA ARG A 377 7.64 -34.24 1.15
C ARG A 377 6.32 -34.95 0.96
N ARG A 378 5.30 -34.66 1.80
CA ARG A 378 3.96 -35.25 1.68
C ARG A 378 3.32 -35.00 0.32
N ALA A 379 3.58 -33.85 -0.30
CA ALA A 379 3.07 -33.56 -1.64
C ALA A 379 3.75 -34.42 -2.72
N ILE A 380 5.05 -34.59 -2.64
CA ILE A 380 5.82 -35.45 -3.58
C ILE A 380 5.48 -36.92 -3.40
N GLU A 381 5.32 -37.40 -2.16
CA GLU A 381 4.94 -38.80 -1.85
C GLU A 381 3.56 -39.20 -2.39
N ARG A 382 2.70 -38.21 -2.73
CA ARG A 382 1.41 -38.45 -3.40
C ARG A 382 1.52 -38.61 -4.92
N MET A 383 2.69 -38.39 -5.48
CA MET A 383 2.88 -38.62 -6.92
C MET A 383 2.83 -40.13 -7.22
N PRO A 384 2.17 -40.55 -8.30
CA PRO A 384 2.13 -41.95 -8.66
C PRO A 384 3.55 -42.45 -9.03
N ASP A 385 3.85 -43.65 -8.63
CA ASP A 385 5.06 -44.33 -9.08
C ASP A 385 4.84 -44.83 -10.52
N ILE A 386 5.35 -44.08 -11.48
CA ILE A 386 5.26 -44.40 -12.89
C ILE A 386 6.23 -45.48 -13.37
N LEU A 387 7.16 -45.90 -12.47
CA LEU A 387 8.15 -46.95 -12.76
C LEU A 387 7.67 -48.32 -12.27
N SER A 388 6.75 -48.36 -11.36
CA SER A 388 6.11 -49.62 -10.96
C SER A 388 5.17 -50.09 -12.09
N PRO A 389 5.31 -51.35 -12.57
CA PRO A 389 4.40 -51.89 -13.58
C PRO A 389 2.98 -51.87 -13.01
N SER A 390 2.04 -51.27 -13.79
CA SER A 390 0.62 -51.31 -13.46
C SER A 390 0.20 -52.77 -13.26
N HIS A 391 -0.15 -53.16 -12.05
CA HIS A 391 -0.91 -54.39 -11.83
C HIS A 391 -2.25 -54.24 -12.53
N GLU A 392 -2.30 -54.67 -13.78
CA GLU A 392 -3.58 -54.95 -14.45
C GLU A 392 -4.31 -55.95 -13.55
N GLY A 393 -5.40 -55.48 -12.95
CA GLY A 393 -6.29 -56.31 -12.18
C GLY A 393 -6.81 -57.45 -13.03
N SER A 394 -6.38 -58.66 -12.71
CA SER A 394 -7.05 -59.89 -13.20
C SER A 394 -8.48 -59.85 -12.68
N GLY A 395 -9.40 -59.46 -13.55
CA GLY A 395 -10.81 -59.69 -13.34
C GLY A 395 -11.11 -61.19 -13.31
N LYS A 396 -11.86 -61.58 -12.35
CA LYS A 396 -12.82 -62.68 -12.41
C LYS A 396 -14.04 -62.30 -11.57
#